data_55cef5abec7d8b5722d4f2233b0121a0
#
_entry.id   55cef5abec7d8b5722d4f2233b0121a0
#
_cell.length_a   1.000
_cell.length_b   1.000
_cell.length_c   1.000
_cell.angle_alpha   90.00
_cell.angle_beta   90.00
_cell.angle_gamma   90.00
#
_symmetry.space_group_name_H-M   'P 1'
#
loop_
_entity.id
_entity.type
_entity.pdbx_description
1 polymer ?
#
loop_
_entity_poly.entity_id
_entity_poly.type
_entity_poly.pdbx_seq_one_letter_code
_entity_poly.pdbx_strand_id
1 'polypeptide(L)'
;MNFRPKFAATALAGIPHRDVTEACRLMRNHFPEVTPVPILTMSVRRYIENMPCININRENRQVSFQVSGRENELAEFYDRYLSNDLDYFAIHPEREPALYKLAEMYRDEPWPELKFIMFHVVGIYGLSSSIKDENGVPSFHNDTLRDMIVKTLLMKAKWNKRKIEELFPGTQVMVNLGNGGLSAFLSAGGTGSWDLIKDLYNEQIEAVDTLTQIHCCANFDWSLLMKTKTDSINFDAYQYGETMSFYSRELKGFLERGGMIAWGIVPTTAHGEDLLKEDPRTLMEKLEGHIQSAVDKGIDKELLLESSWVTPSCAPQTLSNELAERVLAYTSEVSQRFREKYFG
;
A
#
# COMPACT_ATOMS: atom_id res chain seq x y z
N MET A 1 1.65 18.40 -2.26
CA MET A 1 3.11 18.16 -2.40
C MET A 1 3.44 18.11 -3.89
N ASN A 2 4.48 18.80 -4.38
CA ASN A 2 4.77 18.84 -5.84
C ASN A 2 5.86 17.81 -6.19
N PHE A 3 5.62 16.54 -5.87
CA PHE A 3 6.53 15.45 -6.17
C PHE A 3 6.15 14.79 -7.50
N ARG A 4 7.16 14.50 -8.34
CA ARG A 4 7.01 13.78 -9.60
C ARG A 4 7.95 12.58 -9.60
N PRO A 5 7.43 11.35 -9.70
CA PRO A 5 8.23 10.14 -9.58
C PRO A 5 9.16 9.90 -10.76
N LYS A 6 8.79 10.31 -11.98
CA LYS A 6 9.62 10.11 -13.18
C LYS A 6 10.16 8.69 -13.28
N PHE A 7 9.26 7.72 -13.19
CA PHE A 7 9.53 6.27 -13.15
C PHE A 7 10.43 5.80 -12.00
N ALA A 8 10.53 6.53 -10.88
CA ALA A 8 11.15 5.96 -9.69
C ALA A 8 10.51 4.61 -9.34
N ALA A 9 11.34 3.65 -8.94
CA ALA A 9 10.88 2.34 -8.52
C ALA A 9 10.54 2.31 -7.03
N THR A 10 9.53 1.53 -6.70
CA THR A 10 9.24 1.08 -5.33
C THR A 10 8.52 -0.28 -5.38
N ALA A 11 8.24 -0.88 -4.24
CA ALA A 11 7.54 -2.15 -4.16
C ALA A 11 6.52 -2.18 -3.05
N LEU A 12 5.57 -3.11 -3.14
CA LEU A 12 4.71 -3.46 -2.01
C LEU A 12 5.53 -4.24 -0.98
N ALA A 13 5.32 -3.95 0.29
CA ALA A 13 6.19 -4.32 1.40
C ALA A 13 6.33 -5.83 1.68
N GLY A 14 5.40 -6.67 1.23
CA GLY A 14 5.42 -8.11 1.53
C GLY A 14 6.52 -8.86 0.78
N ILE A 15 7.36 -9.61 1.50
CA ILE A 15 8.50 -10.35 0.95
C ILE A 15 8.60 -11.73 1.63
N PRO A 16 9.00 -12.83 0.92
CA PRO A 16 9.07 -14.18 1.49
C PRO A 16 10.23 -14.41 2.46
N HIS A 17 11.22 -13.53 2.45
CA HIS A 17 12.44 -13.64 3.26
C HIS A 17 12.12 -13.67 4.75
N ARG A 18 12.92 -14.42 5.51
CA ARG A 18 12.79 -14.55 6.97
C ARG A 18 13.83 -13.75 7.74
N ASP A 19 14.99 -13.52 7.13
CA ASP A 19 16.02 -12.67 7.70
C ASP A 19 15.69 -11.19 7.49
N VAL A 20 15.59 -10.47 8.60
CA VAL A 20 15.22 -9.04 8.59
C VAL A 20 16.29 -8.19 7.92
N THR A 21 17.56 -8.51 8.14
CA THR A 21 18.68 -7.74 7.59
C THR A 21 18.77 -7.91 6.08
N GLU A 22 18.60 -9.14 5.60
CA GLU A 22 18.57 -9.45 4.18
C GLU A 22 17.40 -8.74 3.48
N ALA A 23 16.19 -8.84 4.03
CA ALA A 23 15.01 -8.17 3.51
C ALA A 23 15.18 -6.64 3.42
N CYS A 24 15.73 -6.02 4.46
CA CYS A 24 16.02 -4.59 4.47
C CYS A 24 17.08 -4.20 3.44
N ARG A 25 18.14 -5.01 3.30
CA ARG A 25 19.19 -4.76 2.31
C ARG A 25 18.67 -4.86 0.88
N LEU A 26 17.82 -5.85 0.58
CA LEU A 26 17.17 -5.99 -0.73
C LEU A 26 16.32 -4.77 -1.06
N MET A 27 15.45 -4.33 -0.13
CA MET A 27 14.61 -3.15 -0.36
C MET A 27 15.44 -1.88 -0.58
N ARG A 28 16.47 -1.65 0.24
CA ARG A 28 17.39 -0.52 0.08
C ARG A 28 18.10 -0.53 -1.27
N ASN A 29 18.64 -1.68 -1.66
CA ASN A 29 19.46 -1.79 -2.88
C ASN A 29 18.64 -1.61 -4.16
N HIS A 30 17.42 -2.14 -4.20
CA HIS A 30 16.57 -2.05 -5.38
C HIS A 30 15.71 -0.77 -5.41
N PHE A 31 15.41 -0.17 -4.27
CA PHE A 31 14.54 1.02 -4.15
C PHE A 31 15.17 2.11 -3.27
N PRO A 32 16.35 2.63 -3.64
CA PRO A 32 17.10 3.54 -2.78
C PRO A 32 16.40 4.89 -2.56
N GLU A 33 15.56 5.35 -3.50
CA GLU A 33 14.86 6.64 -3.39
C GLU A 33 13.56 6.55 -2.58
N VAL A 34 12.83 5.44 -2.74
CA VAL A 34 11.53 5.21 -2.09
C VAL A 34 11.51 3.80 -1.53
N THR A 35 12.06 3.67 -0.34
CA THR A 35 12.28 2.36 0.27
C THR A 35 11.08 1.91 1.08
N PRO A 36 10.45 0.78 0.71
CA PRO A 36 9.38 0.21 1.53
C PRO A 36 9.96 -0.48 2.77
N VAL A 37 9.29 -0.31 3.91
CA VAL A 37 9.56 -1.10 5.11
C VAL A 37 9.10 -2.53 4.86
N PRO A 38 10.00 -3.54 4.76
CA PRO A 38 9.60 -4.88 4.39
C PRO A 38 8.74 -5.56 5.46
N ILE A 39 7.73 -6.31 5.00
CA ILE A 39 6.84 -7.12 5.83
C ILE A 39 7.17 -8.59 5.60
N LEU A 40 7.86 -9.21 6.57
CA LEU A 40 8.31 -10.59 6.48
C LEU A 40 7.22 -11.60 6.84
N THR A 41 6.24 -11.16 7.62
CA THR A 41 5.10 -12.00 8.02
C THR A 41 3.81 -11.22 7.86
N MET A 42 2.97 -11.65 6.93
CA MET A 42 1.65 -11.09 6.73
C MET A 42 0.74 -11.46 7.90
N SER A 43 0.86 -10.71 8.99
CA SER A 43 0.03 -10.88 10.18
C SER A 43 -0.80 -9.62 10.41
N VAL A 44 -2.12 -9.81 10.49
CA VAL A 44 -3.04 -8.72 10.88
C VAL A 44 -2.82 -8.26 12.33
N ARG A 45 -2.07 -9.03 13.14
CA ARG A 45 -1.85 -8.72 14.57
C ARG A 45 -1.30 -7.32 14.80
N ARG A 46 -0.36 -6.85 13.94
CA ARG A 46 0.20 -5.49 14.04
C ARG A 46 -0.88 -4.40 14.01
N TYR A 47 -2.01 -4.68 13.35
CA TYR A 47 -3.11 -3.73 13.23
C TYR A 47 -4.17 -3.88 14.32
N ILE A 48 -4.43 -5.12 14.77
CA ILE A 48 -5.48 -5.42 15.73
C ILE A 48 -5.00 -5.45 17.18
N GLU A 49 -3.69 -5.50 17.44
CA GLU A 49 -3.16 -5.30 18.79
C GLU A 49 -3.62 -3.95 19.33
N ASN A 50 -4.11 -3.96 20.57
CA ASN A 50 -4.72 -2.81 21.27
C ASN A 50 -6.08 -2.35 20.72
N MET A 51 -6.72 -3.11 19.81
CA MET A 51 -8.13 -2.86 19.53
C MET A 51 -8.97 -3.32 20.73
N PRO A 52 -9.92 -2.49 21.20
CA PRO A 52 -10.83 -2.91 22.27
C PRO A 52 -11.76 -4.03 21.79
N CYS A 53 -12.29 -4.74 22.72
CA CYS A 53 -13.27 -5.82 22.47
C CYS A 53 -12.77 -6.94 21.53
N ILE A 54 -11.49 -7.00 21.22
CA ILE A 54 -10.92 -8.03 20.36
C ILE A 54 -10.73 -9.33 21.12
N ASN A 55 -11.13 -10.44 20.50
CA ASN A 55 -10.92 -11.79 21.00
C ASN A 55 -10.03 -12.55 20.01
N ILE A 56 -8.86 -13.00 20.46
CA ILE A 56 -7.89 -13.74 19.62
C ILE A 56 -7.85 -15.19 20.13
N ASN A 57 -8.50 -16.09 19.42
CA ASN A 57 -8.37 -17.51 19.67
C ASN A 57 -7.12 -18.04 18.94
N ARG A 58 -6.10 -18.42 19.71
CA ARG A 58 -4.81 -18.87 19.17
C ARG A 58 -4.86 -20.30 18.62
N GLU A 59 -5.77 -21.15 19.11
CA GLU A 59 -5.88 -22.56 18.73
C GLU A 59 -6.41 -22.70 17.30
N ASN A 60 -7.50 -21.99 16.97
CA ASN A 60 -8.10 -22.03 15.64
C ASN A 60 -7.73 -20.83 14.77
N ARG A 61 -6.82 -19.95 15.22
CA ARG A 61 -6.36 -18.73 14.52
C ARG A 61 -7.49 -17.77 14.15
N GLN A 62 -8.57 -17.76 14.91
CA GLN A 62 -9.69 -16.87 14.68
C GLN A 62 -9.56 -15.58 15.47
N VAL A 63 -10.05 -14.50 14.86
CA VAL A 63 -10.16 -13.18 15.47
C VAL A 63 -11.62 -12.74 15.34
N SER A 64 -12.19 -12.28 16.44
CA SER A 64 -13.57 -11.78 16.49
C SER A 64 -13.69 -10.63 17.46
N PHE A 65 -14.76 -9.85 17.35
CA PHE A 65 -15.12 -8.87 18.35
C PHE A 65 -16.17 -9.45 19.31
N GLN A 66 -16.06 -9.04 20.56
CA GLN A 66 -17.06 -9.26 21.59
C GLN A 66 -17.26 -7.96 22.36
N VAL A 67 -18.32 -7.24 22.03
CA VAL A 67 -18.62 -5.92 22.60
C VAL A 67 -19.41 -6.05 23.90
N SER A 68 -20.34 -7.02 23.97
CA SER A 68 -21.18 -7.25 25.14
C SER A 68 -20.37 -7.47 26.40
N GLY A 69 -20.55 -6.60 27.37
CA GLY A 69 -19.85 -6.64 28.67
C GLY A 69 -18.45 -6.00 28.67
N ARG A 70 -18.06 -5.36 27.56
CA ARG A 70 -16.75 -4.70 27.41
C ARG A 70 -16.89 -3.24 26.95
N GLU A 71 -18.00 -2.61 27.23
CA GLU A 71 -18.32 -1.24 26.78
C GLU A 71 -17.33 -0.21 27.34
N ASN A 72 -16.73 -0.47 28.51
CA ASN A 72 -15.71 0.39 29.10
C ASN A 72 -14.41 0.43 28.24
N GLU A 73 -14.09 -0.65 27.53
CA GLU A 73 -12.92 -0.67 26.64
C GLU A 73 -13.15 0.25 25.43
N LEU A 74 -14.38 0.31 24.92
CA LEU A 74 -14.75 1.25 23.86
C LEU A 74 -14.67 2.69 24.36
N ALA A 75 -15.15 2.99 25.55
CA ALA A 75 -15.07 4.33 26.13
C ALA A 75 -13.61 4.78 26.25
N GLU A 76 -12.73 3.93 26.82
CA GLU A 76 -11.30 4.22 26.92
C GLU A 76 -10.67 4.45 25.52
N PHE A 77 -10.99 3.59 24.55
CA PHE A 77 -10.50 3.73 23.19
C PHE A 77 -10.84 5.09 22.57
N TYR A 78 -12.09 5.53 22.70
CA TYR A 78 -12.52 6.82 22.17
C TYR A 78 -11.89 8.00 22.91
N ASP A 79 -11.70 7.90 24.22
CA ASP A 79 -10.97 8.91 24.99
C ASP A 79 -9.51 9.04 24.51
N ARG A 80 -8.82 7.91 24.24
CA ARG A 80 -7.46 7.89 23.67
C ARG A 80 -7.43 8.45 22.26
N TYR A 81 -8.42 8.10 21.45
CA TYR A 81 -8.55 8.65 20.10
C TYR A 81 -8.75 10.18 20.11
N LEU A 82 -9.69 10.66 20.89
CA LEU A 82 -10.03 12.10 21.00
C LEU A 82 -8.87 12.92 21.58
N SER A 83 -8.10 12.36 22.50
CA SER A 83 -6.89 12.98 23.04
C SER A 83 -5.68 12.90 22.10
N ASN A 84 -5.81 12.24 20.94
CA ASN A 84 -4.73 11.96 19.97
C ASN A 84 -3.53 11.26 20.62
N ASP A 85 -3.79 10.33 21.55
CA ASP A 85 -2.76 9.54 22.24
C ASP A 85 -2.16 8.49 21.31
N LEU A 86 -1.17 8.92 20.50
CA LEU A 86 -0.53 8.04 19.53
C LEU A 86 0.20 6.87 20.18
N ASP A 87 0.66 7.00 21.43
CA ASP A 87 1.42 5.93 22.08
C ASP A 87 0.53 4.76 22.51
N TYR A 88 -0.75 5.02 22.81
CA TYR A 88 -1.74 3.96 22.97
C TYR A 88 -1.89 3.09 21.70
N PHE A 89 -1.77 3.70 20.52
CA PHE A 89 -1.87 3.02 19.22
C PHE A 89 -0.54 2.52 18.68
N ALA A 90 0.53 2.59 19.44
CA ALA A 90 1.85 2.16 19.03
C ALA A 90 1.86 0.72 18.50
N ILE A 91 2.69 0.48 17.50
CA ILE A 91 2.99 -0.88 17.04
C ILE A 91 4.24 -1.36 17.78
N HIS A 92 4.12 -2.51 18.44
CA HIS A 92 5.23 -3.07 19.20
C HIS A 92 6.42 -3.36 18.28
N PRO A 93 7.68 -3.03 18.67
CA PRO A 93 8.86 -3.23 17.82
C PRO A 93 9.03 -4.65 17.26
N GLU A 94 8.62 -5.66 18.02
CA GLU A 94 8.63 -7.07 17.56
C GLU A 94 7.68 -7.33 16.38
N ARG A 95 6.71 -6.43 16.12
CA ARG A 95 5.79 -6.53 14.98
C ARG A 95 6.28 -5.81 13.74
N GLU A 96 7.25 -4.92 13.90
CA GLU A 96 7.88 -4.16 12.81
C GLU A 96 9.42 -4.14 12.92
N PRO A 97 10.09 -5.30 13.08
CA PRO A 97 11.54 -5.32 13.28
C PRO A 97 12.31 -4.70 12.11
N ALA A 98 11.75 -4.77 10.90
CA ALA A 98 12.36 -4.21 9.71
C ALA A 98 12.43 -2.67 9.73
N LEU A 99 11.48 -1.98 10.35
CA LEU A 99 11.53 -0.52 10.50
C LEU A 99 12.77 -0.10 11.30
N TYR A 100 13.02 -0.78 12.41
CA TYR A 100 14.17 -0.48 13.27
C TYR A 100 15.49 -0.90 12.62
N LYS A 101 15.49 -2.00 11.86
CA LYS A 101 16.68 -2.43 11.12
C LYS A 101 17.04 -1.48 9.98
N LEU A 102 16.06 -0.97 9.22
CA LEU A 102 16.29 0.07 8.23
C LEU A 102 16.84 1.35 8.89
N ALA A 103 16.31 1.73 10.06
CA ALA A 103 16.80 2.89 10.80
C ALA A 103 18.25 2.72 11.29
N GLU A 104 18.63 1.52 11.73
CA GLU A 104 20.02 1.18 12.04
C GLU A 104 20.91 1.37 10.80
N MET A 105 20.51 0.80 9.65
CA MET A 105 21.24 0.94 8.40
C MET A 105 21.34 2.40 7.93
N TYR A 106 20.27 3.18 8.10
CA TYR A 106 20.25 4.61 7.75
C TYR A 106 21.25 5.43 8.58
N ARG A 107 21.37 5.11 9.86
CA ARG A 107 22.30 5.77 10.78
C ARG A 107 23.76 5.38 10.52
N ASP A 108 24.00 4.10 10.20
CA ASP A 108 25.34 3.53 10.15
C ASP A 108 26.00 3.68 8.77
N GLU A 109 25.21 3.89 7.70
CA GLU A 109 25.71 3.99 6.32
C GLU A 109 25.09 5.16 5.57
N PRO A 110 25.87 5.92 4.75
CA PRO A 110 25.32 6.98 3.91
C PRO A 110 24.21 6.47 2.99
N TRP A 111 23.12 7.26 2.88
CA TRP A 111 22.01 6.92 2.01
C TRP A 111 21.46 8.19 1.31
N PRO A 112 22.28 8.81 0.44
CA PRO A 112 21.99 10.13 -0.14
C PRO A 112 20.79 10.13 -1.10
N GLU A 113 20.43 8.98 -1.68
CA GLU A 113 19.32 8.86 -2.61
C GLU A 113 17.95 8.82 -1.91
N LEU A 114 17.91 8.53 -0.61
CA LEU A 114 16.67 8.32 0.12
C LEU A 114 15.81 9.58 0.19
N LYS A 115 14.62 9.51 -0.38
CA LYS A 115 13.61 10.57 -0.36
C LYS A 115 12.43 10.20 0.53
N PHE A 116 11.99 8.95 0.43
CA PHE A 116 10.84 8.45 1.18
C PHE A 116 11.11 7.10 1.83
N ILE A 117 10.65 6.95 3.06
CA ILE A 117 10.36 5.65 3.65
C ILE A 117 8.87 5.38 3.47
N MET A 118 8.53 4.25 2.84
CA MET A 118 7.15 3.85 2.60
C MET A 118 6.73 2.75 3.58
N PHE A 119 5.64 2.95 4.29
CA PHE A 119 5.02 1.91 5.11
C PHE A 119 3.65 1.51 4.58
N HIS A 120 3.20 0.31 4.95
CA HIS A 120 1.95 -0.25 4.49
C HIS A 120 0.91 -0.31 5.61
N VAL A 121 -0.32 0.10 5.30
CA VAL A 121 -1.50 -0.05 6.16
C VAL A 121 -2.49 -0.98 5.45
N VAL A 122 -3.04 -1.95 6.19
CA VAL A 122 -4.04 -2.86 5.65
C VAL A 122 -5.31 -2.10 5.24
N GLY A 123 -5.96 -2.55 4.16
CA GLY A 123 -7.19 -1.92 3.69
C GLY A 123 -8.35 -2.03 4.67
N ILE A 124 -9.07 -0.94 4.86
CA ILE A 124 -10.21 -0.81 5.78
C ILE A 124 -11.25 -1.89 5.49
N TYR A 125 -11.67 -1.99 4.23
CA TYR A 125 -12.72 -2.96 3.84
C TYR A 125 -12.26 -4.40 4.08
N GLY A 126 -11.06 -4.76 3.65
CA GLY A 126 -10.53 -6.11 3.83
C GLY A 126 -10.44 -6.53 5.30
N LEU A 127 -9.95 -5.63 6.17
CA LEU A 127 -9.84 -5.93 7.59
C LEU A 127 -11.23 -6.03 8.24
N SER A 128 -12.10 -5.04 8.03
CA SER A 128 -13.43 -5.00 8.67
C SER A 128 -14.37 -6.10 8.17
N SER A 129 -14.20 -6.57 6.94
CA SER A 129 -14.96 -7.70 6.40
C SER A 129 -14.44 -9.05 6.89
N SER A 130 -13.17 -9.15 7.26
CA SER A 130 -12.56 -10.40 7.72
C SER A 130 -12.79 -10.70 9.20
N ILE A 131 -12.99 -9.69 10.03
CA ILE A 131 -13.24 -9.84 11.47
C ILE A 131 -14.76 -9.76 11.70
N LYS A 132 -15.30 -10.75 12.40
CA LYS A 132 -16.73 -10.85 12.72
C LYS A 132 -16.99 -10.44 14.16
N ASP A 133 -18.22 -9.99 14.44
CA ASP A 133 -18.71 -9.81 15.80
C ASP A 133 -19.12 -11.14 16.47
N GLU A 134 -19.61 -11.07 17.69
CA GLU A 134 -20.11 -12.21 18.48
C GLU A 134 -21.28 -12.95 17.83
N ASN A 135 -22.00 -12.31 16.89
CA ASN A 135 -23.12 -12.88 16.15
C ASN A 135 -22.70 -13.47 14.79
N GLY A 136 -21.41 -13.42 14.47
CA GLY A 136 -20.86 -13.89 13.19
C GLY A 136 -21.06 -12.92 12.02
N VAL A 137 -21.47 -11.68 12.29
CA VAL A 137 -21.64 -10.63 11.28
C VAL A 137 -20.30 -9.93 11.03
N PRO A 138 -19.87 -9.72 9.77
CA PRO A 138 -18.65 -8.95 9.48
C PRO A 138 -18.73 -7.54 10.08
N SER A 139 -17.65 -7.11 10.73
CA SER A 139 -17.54 -5.81 11.39
C SER A 139 -17.83 -4.63 10.46
N PHE A 140 -17.65 -4.82 9.14
CA PHE A 140 -17.98 -3.80 8.15
C PHE A 140 -19.46 -3.37 8.22
N HIS A 141 -20.36 -4.27 8.59
CA HIS A 141 -21.82 -4.01 8.69
C HIS A 141 -22.25 -3.49 10.07
N ASN A 142 -21.33 -3.37 11.00
CA ASN A 142 -21.58 -2.79 12.33
C ASN A 142 -20.91 -1.42 12.40
N ASP A 143 -21.69 -0.35 12.50
CA ASP A 143 -21.19 1.03 12.43
C ASP A 143 -20.14 1.32 13.50
N THR A 144 -20.34 0.87 14.73
CA THR A 144 -19.41 1.07 15.84
C THR A 144 -18.08 0.33 15.61
N LEU A 145 -18.14 -0.94 15.20
CA LEU A 145 -16.94 -1.74 14.96
C LEU A 145 -16.19 -1.25 13.74
N ARG A 146 -16.89 -0.86 12.68
CA ARG A 146 -16.29 -0.27 11.48
C ARG A 146 -15.56 1.04 11.83
N ASP A 147 -16.21 1.94 12.56
CA ASP A 147 -15.64 3.21 13.00
C ASP A 147 -14.38 3.00 13.87
N MET A 148 -14.44 2.09 14.82
CA MET A 148 -13.31 1.71 15.67
C MET A 148 -12.13 1.19 14.86
N ILE A 149 -12.37 0.31 13.85
CA ILE A 149 -11.33 -0.21 12.96
C ILE A 149 -10.68 0.94 12.17
N VAL A 150 -11.50 1.82 11.57
CA VAL A 150 -11.01 2.98 10.82
C VAL A 150 -10.12 3.85 11.69
N LYS A 151 -10.61 4.23 12.88
CA LYS A 151 -9.85 5.05 13.84
C LYS A 151 -8.56 4.38 14.31
N THR A 152 -8.59 3.06 14.55
CA THR A 152 -7.36 2.32 14.88
C THR A 152 -6.33 2.39 13.76
N LEU A 153 -6.74 2.12 12.52
CA LEU A 153 -5.83 2.13 11.37
C LEU A 153 -5.28 3.53 11.12
N LEU A 154 -6.11 4.55 11.28
CA LEU A 154 -5.73 5.95 11.18
C LEU A 154 -4.68 6.33 12.24
N MET A 155 -4.92 6.00 13.50
CA MET A 155 -3.99 6.33 14.59
C MET A 155 -2.68 5.55 14.48
N LYS A 156 -2.72 4.28 14.06
CA LYS A 156 -1.50 3.51 13.77
C LYS A 156 -0.74 4.08 12.58
N ALA A 157 -1.41 4.60 11.56
CA ALA A 157 -0.76 5.28 10.45
C ALA A 157 -0.08 6.58 10.91
N LYS A 158 -0.73 7.40 11.74
CA LYS A 158 -0.13 8.59 12.37
C LYS A 158 1.06 8.25 13.24
N TRP A 159 0.95 7.19 14.05
CA TRP A 159 2.05 6.72 14.88
C TRP A 159 3.25 6.28 14.02
N ASN A 160 3.02 5.49 12.97
CA ASN A 160 4.07 5.06 12.04
C ASN A 160 4.76 6.26 11.38
N LYS A 161 3.96 7.24 10.89
CA LYS A 161 4.52 8.47 10.32
C LYS A 161 5.44 9.16 11.31
N ARG A 162 4.97 9.46 12.53
CA ARG A 162 5.78 10.06 13.60
C ARG A 162 7.06 9.26 13.87
N LYS A 163 6.92 7.93 13.97
CA LYS A 163 8.06 7.05 14.27
C LYS A 163 9.09 7.04 13.14
N ILE A 164 8.67 7.05 11.88
CA ILE A 164 9.56 7.15 10.74
C ILE A 164 10.28 8.51 10.71
N GLU A 165 9.57 9.61 10.94
CA GLU A 165 10.15 10.95 11.01
C GLU A 165 11.22 11.07 12.13
N GLU A 166 11.01 10.39 13.27
CA GLU A 166 11.99 10.29 14.36
C GLU A 166 13.24 9.47 13.96
N LEU A 167 13.03 8.34 13.28
CA LEU A 167 14.08 7.38 12.96
C LEU A 167 14.89 7.74 11.70
N PHE A 168 14.29 8.51 10.78
CA PHE A 168 14.88 8.92 9.50
C PHE A 168 14.80 10.44 9.32
N PRO A 169 15.55 11.22 10.11
CA PRO A 169 15.47 12.68 10.09
C PRO A 169 15.83 13.23 8.69
N GLY A 170 14.98 14.13 8.18
CA GLY A 170 15.14 14.73 6.85
C GLY A 170 14.53 13.91 5.70
N THR A 171 14.00 12.72 5.96
CA THR A 171 13.31 11.88 4.98
C THR A 171 11.81 12.14 5.02
N GLN A 172 11.15 12.03 3.88
CA GLN A 172 9.69 12.09 3.80
C GLN A 172 9.05 10.71 4.03
N VAL A 173 7.77 10.71 4.36
CA VAL A 173 7.01 9.48 4.58
C VAL A 173 6.02 9.28 3.45
N MET A 174 5.84 8.02 3.03
CA MET A 174 4.79 7.61 2.09
C MET A 174 3.98 6.48 2.71
N VAL A 175 2.66 6.53 2.55
CA VAL A 175 1.74 5.51 3.06
C VAL A 175 1.12 4.75 1.90
N ASN A 176 1.31 3.45 1.86
CA ASN A 176 0.58 2.58 0.96
C ASN A 176 -0.63 1.98 1.68
N LEU A 177 -1.83 2.36 1.23
CA LEU A 177 -3.11 1.85 1.73
C LEU A 177 -3.50 0.61 0.93
N GLY A 178 -3.56 -0.53 1.58
CA GLY A 178 -3.99 -1.78 0.97
C GLY A 178 -5.48 -1.74 0.61
N ASN A 179 -5.83 -2.48 -0.44
CA ASN A 179 -7.21 -2.56 -0.91
C ASN A 179 -7.71 -4.03 -0.94
N GLY A 180 -7.28 -4.83 0.04
CA GLY A 180 -7.69 -6.23 0.14
C GLY A 180 -9.22 -6.37 0.18
N GLY A 181 -9.77 -7.23 -0.69
CA GLY A 181 -11.19 -7.56 -0.72
C GLY A 181 -12.10 -6.57 -1.48
N LEU A 182 -11.61 -5.43 -1.94
CA LEU A 182 -12.46 -4.42 -2.60
C LEU A 182 -13.01 -4.88 -3.95
N SER A 183 -12.26 -5.69 -4.68
CA SER A 183 -12.75 -6.32 -5.90
C SER A 183 -13.92 -7.29 -5.63
N ALA A 184 -13.85 -8.03 -4.53
CA ALA A 184 -14.94 -8.90 -4.09
C ALA A 184 -16.17 -8.08 -3.69
N PHE A 185 -16.00 -6.90 -3.08
CA PHE A 185 -17.09 -5.98 -2.77
C PHE A 185 -17.86 -5.59 -4.04
N LEU A 186 -17.19 -5.18 -5.10
CA LEU A 186 -17.85 -4.82 -6.35
C LEU A 186 -18.49 -6.02 -7.06
N SER A 187 -17.83 -7.17 -7.07
CA SER A 187 -18.32 -8.40 -7.72
C SER A 187 -19.54 -8.99 -7.04
N ALA A 188 -19.66 -8.83 -5.73
CA ALA A 188 -20.79 -9.33 -4.94
C ALA A 188 -22.03 -8.42 -4.97
N GLY A 189 -22.04 -7.38 -5.81
CA GLY A 189 -23.10 -6.37 -5.81
C GLY A 189 -23.15 -5.54 -4.54
N GLY A 190 -21.97 -5.33 -3.95
CA GLY A 190 -21.61 -4.70 -2.68
C GLY A 190 -22.77 -4.20 -1.83
N THR A 191 -22.93 -4.72 -0.65
CA THR A 191 -23.99 -4.32 0.29
C THR A 191 -23.78 -2.91 0.87
N GLY A 192 -22.70 -2.23 0.50
CA GLY A 192 -22.38 -0.86 0.88
C GLY A 192 -22.20 0.05 -0.33
N SER A 193 -22.47 1.33 -0.15
CA SER A 193 -22.19 2.35 -1.16
C SER A 193 -20.69 2.53 -1.35
N TRP A 194 -20.22 2.66 -2.59
CA TRP A 194 -18.85 3.11 -2.87
C TRP A 194 -18.53 4.42 -2.15
N ASP A 195 -19.51 5.33 -2.03
CA ASP A 195 -19.33 6.61 -1.36
C ASP A 195 -18.88 6.43 0.10
N LEU A 196 -19.44 5.46 0.82
CA LEU A 196 -18.96 5.12 2.16
C LEU A 196 -17.48 4.72 2.15
N ILE A 197 -17.09 3.81 1.27
CA ILE A 197 -15.69 3.34 1.17
C ILE A 197 -14.76 4.49 0.80
N LYS A 198 -15.15 5.32 -0.17
CA LYS A 198 -14.41 6.52 -0.56
C LYS A 198 -14.21 7.47 0.62
N ASP A 199 -15.27 7.72 1.38
CA ASP A 199 -15.21 8.63 2.53
C ASP A 199 -14.30 8.09 3.64
N LEU A 200 -14.35 6.78 3.92
CA LEU A 200 -13.43 6.13 4.86
C LEU A 200 -11.95 6.22 4.41
N TYR A 201 -11.66 6.04 3.12
CA TYR A 201 -10.31 6.27 2.60
C TYR A 201 -9.90 7.73 2.71
N ASN A 202 -10.79 8.66 2.37
CA ASN A 202 -10.49 10.08 2.44
C ASN A 202 -10.23 10.53 3.87
N GLU A 203 -10.97 10.04 4.86
CA GLU A 203 -10.71 10.28 6.28
C GLU A 203 -9.30 9.83 6.67
N GLN A 204 -8.90 8.63 6.25
CA GLN A 204 -7.57 8.09 6.53
C GLN A 204 -6.45 8.89 5.84
N ILE A 205 -6.64 9.26 4.57
CA ILE A 205 -5.68 10.03 3.77
C ILE A 205 -5.45 11.40 4.39
N GLU A 206 -6.52 12.13 4.69
CA GLU A 206 -6.44 13.48 5.28
C GLU A 206 -5.79 13.47 6.66
N ALA A 207 -6.06 12.44 7.45
CA ALA A 207 -5.53 12.36 8.81
C ALA A 207 -4.03 12.06 8.87
N VAL A 208 -3.48 11.38 7.89
CA VAL A 208 -2.03 11.04 7.87
C VAL A 208 -1.18 12.21 7.39
N ASP A 209 -1.73 13.10 6.57
CA ASP A 209 -1.07 14.29 6.03
C ASP A 209 0.33 14.00 5.48
N THR A 210 0.40 13.07 4.53
CA THR A 210 1.63 12.69 3.82
C THR A 210 1.29 12.09 2.46
N LEU A 211 2.29 11.78 1.63
CA LEU A 211 2.08 11.15 0.34
C LEU A 211 1.39 9.78 0.51
N THR A 212 0.28 9.58 -0.17
CA THR A 212 -0.54 8.37 -0.08
C THR A 212 -0.63 7.63 -1.40
N GLN A 213 -0.69 6.31 -1.32
CA GLN A 213 -0.93 5.42 -2.44
C GLN A 213 -2.00 4.41 -2.08
N ILE A 214 -2.96 4.17 -2.98
CA ILE A 214 -3.88 3.03 -2.86
C ILE A 214 -3.44 1.94 -3.82
N HIS A 215 -3.28 0.71 -3.30
CA HIS A 215 -2.97 -0.48 -4.11
C HIS A 215 -4.20 -1.35 -4.38
N CYS A 216 -4.42 -1.73 -5.64
CA CYS A 216 -5.43 -2.69 -6.03
C CYS A 216 -4.89 -3.66 -7.10
N CYS A 217 -4.66 -4.93 -6.76
CA CYS A 217 -4.12 -5.95 -7.67
C CYS A 217 -5.20 -6.74 -8.45
N ALA A 218 -6.46 -6.32 -8.42
CA ALA A 218 -7.53 -6.95 -9.18
C ALA A 218 -8.06 -6.00 -10.26
N ASN A 219 -8.79 -6.54 -11.24
CA ASN A 219 -9.51 -5.69 -12.19
C ASN A 219 -10.55 -4.84 -11.44
N PHE A 220 -10.51 -3.53 -11.67
CA PHE A 220 -11.27 -2.57 -10.91
C PHE A 220 -11.76 -1.42 -11.79
N ASP A 221 -12.80 -0.73 -11.35
CA ASP A 221 -13.19 0.56 -11.91
C ASP A 221 -12.25 1.66 -11.38
N TRP A 222 -11.19 1.95 -12.14
CA TRP A 222 -10.16 2.91 -11.73
C TRP A 222 -10.72 4.31 -11.50
N SER A 223 -11.84 4.67 -12.16
CA SER A 223 -12.49 5.96 -11.95
C SER A 223 -12.91 6.17 -10.49
N LEU A 224 -13.21 5.09 -9.79
CA LEU A 224 -13.61 5.14 -8.38
C LEU A 224 -12.43 5.53 -7.48
N LEU A 225 -11.24 4.95 -7.72
CA LEU A 225 -10.03 5.32 -6.97
C LEU A 225 -9.57 6.74 -7.30
N MET A 226 -9.68 7.15 -8.56
CA MET A 226 -9.35 8.52 -8.99
C MET A 226 -10.22 9.60 -8.32
N LYS A 227 -11.41 9.24 -7.80
CA LYS A 227 -12.30 10.14 -7.03
C LYS A 227 -11.93 10.23 -5.55
N THR A 228 -11.04 9.40 -5.04
CA THR A 228 -10.49 9.55 -3.69
C THR A 228 -9.46 10.67 -3.65
N LYS A 229 -9.04 11.07 -2.45
CA LYS A 229 -7.98 12.08 -2.24
C LYS A 229 -6.56 11.52 -2.33
N THR A 230 -6.41 10.24 -2.71
CA THR A 230 -5.08 9.62 -2.83
C THR A 230 -4.20 10.34 -3.84
N ASP A 231 -2.90 10.39 -3.56
CA ASP A 231 -1.90 10.97 -4.45
C ASP A 231 -1.47 9.98 -5.54
N SER A 232 -1.51 8.68 -5.26
CA SER A 232 -1.07 7.65 -6.20
C SER A 232 -2.01 6.45 -6.23
N ILE A 233 -2.19 5.88 -7.42
CA ILE A 233 -2.89 4.60 -7.62
C ILE A 233 -1.87 3.58 -8.10
N ASN A 234 -1.70 2.50 -7.34
CA ASN A 234 -0.91 1.34 -7.72
C ASN A 234 -1.81 0.17 -8.10
N PHE A 235 -1.56 -0.45 -9.22
CA PHE A 235 -2.39 -1.52 -9.75
C PHE A 235 -1.57 -2.55 -10.53
N ASP A 236 -2.14 -3.72 -10.75
CA ASP A 236 -1.55 -4.75 -11.62
C ASP A 236 -1.65 -4.32 -13.09
N ALA A 237 -0.63 -3.59 -13.55
CA ALA A 237 -0.55 -3.14 -14.93
C ALA A 237 -0.07 -4.25 -15.87
N TYR A 238 0.52 -5.32 -15.37
CA TYR A 238 0.90 -6.46 -16.20
C TYR A 238 -0.34 -7.12 -16.82
N GLN A 239 -1.39 -7.31 -16.03
CA GLN A 239 -2.66 -7.90 -16.48
C GLN A 239 -3.67 -6.88 -16.99
N TYR A 240 -3.74 -5.69 -16.36
CA TYR A 240 -4.82 -4.72 -16.56
C TYR A 240 -4.36 -3.36 -17.07
N GLY A 241 -3.09 -3.22 -17.49
CA GLY A 241 -2.52 -1.91 -17.85
C GLY A 241 -3.29 -1.17 -18.94
N GLU A 242 -3.79 -1.90 -19.95
CA GLU A 242 -4.60 -1.31 -21.04
C GLU A 242 -5.91 -0.69 -20.53
N THR A 243 -6.51 -1.28 -19.47
CA THR A 243 -7.82 -0.81 -18.96
C THR A 243 -7.75 0.60 -18.36
N MET A 244 -6.58 1.08 -17.97
CA MET A 244 -6.38 2.45 -17.48
C MET A 244 -6.80 3.48 -18.53
N SER A 245 -6.56 3.20 -19.82
CA SER A 245 -6.92 4.07 -20.95
C SER A 245 -8.43 4.20 -21.15
N PHE A 246 -9.26 3.29 -20.61
CA PHE A 246 -10.73 3.36 -20.73
C PHE A 246 -11.32 4.49 -19.89
N TYR A 247 -10.60 4.97 -18.90
CA TYR A 247 -10.99 6.04 -17.98
C TYR A 247 -10.24 7.35 -18.28
N SER A 248 -9.96 7.62 -19.55
CA SER A 248 -9.11 8.74 -19.98
C SER A 248 -9.55 10.11 -19.42
N ARG A 249 -10.84 10.36 -19.30
CA ARG A 249 -11.38 11.61 -18.74
C ARG A 249 -11.01 11.75 -17.24
N GLU A 250 -11.25 10.71 -16.47
CA GLU A 250 -10.95 10.68 -15.04
C GLU A 250 -9.44 10.66 -14.79
N LEU A 251 -8.68 9.92 -15.60
CA LEU A 251 -7.22 9.88 -15.55
C LEU A 251 -6.63 11.26 -15.81
N LYS A 252 -7.13 11.99 -16.83
CA LYS A 252 -6.69 13.35 -17.10
C LYS A 252 -6.89 14.26 -15.88
N GLY A 253 -8.08 14.29 -15.30
CA GLY A 253 -8.36 15.09 -14.11
C GLY A 253 -7.53 14.67 -12.88
N PHE A 254 -7.26 13.35 -12.76
CA PHE A 254 -6.40 12.82 -11.69
C PHE A 254 -4.95 13.31 -11.82
N LEU A 255 -4.37 13.26 -13.02
CA LEU A 255 -3.01 13.72 -13.29
C LEU A 255 -2.88 15.24 -13.17
N GLU A 256 -3.86 16.00 -13.68
CA GLU A 256 -3.88 17.48 -13.62
C GLU A 256 -3.95 18.00 -12.18
N ARG A 257 -4.60 17.28 -11.25
CA ARG A 257 -4.59 17.63 -9.83
C ARG A 257 -3.33 17.16 -9.06
N GLY A 258 -2.34 16.59 -9.76
CA GLY A 258 -1.11 16.08 -9.17
C GLY A 258 -1.09 14.58 -8.89
N GLY A 259 -2.11 13.85 -9.29
CA GLY A 259 -2.18 12.40 -9.14
C GLY A 259 -1.10 11.65 -9.91
N MET A 260 -0.74 10.46 -9.44
CA MET A 260 0.34 9.64 -9.98
C MET A 260 -0.13 8.21 -10.23
N ILE A 261 0.43 7.54 -11.23
CA ILE A 261 0.13 6.14 -11.54
C ILE A 261 1.35 5.27 -11.27
N ALA A 262 1.18 4.28 -10.43
CA ALA A 262 2.20 3.27 -10.14
C ALA A 262 1.88 2.00 -10.94
N TRP A 263 2.62 1.82 -12.03
CA TRP A 263 2.45 0.73 -12.97
C TRP A 263 3.06 -0.56 -12.41
N GLY A 264 2.23 -1.45 -11.92
CA GLY A 264 2.62 -2.78 -11.46
C GLY A 264 2.93 -3.70 -12.65
N ILE A 265 4.04 -3.44 -13.36
CA ILE A 265 4.34 -4.09 -14.62
C ILE A 265 5.11 -5.40 -14.46
N VAL A 266 5.81 -5.60 -13.33
CA VAL A 266 6.56 -6.82 -13.08
C VAL A 266 5.64 -7.85 -12.40
N PRO A 267 5.34 -8.98 -13.05
CA PRO A 267 4.33 -9.91 -12.56
C PRO A 267 4.78 -10.66 -11.30
N THR A 268 3.83 -10.83 -10.37
CA THR A 268 4.00 -11.58 -9.11
C THR A 268 2.96 -12.69 -8.96
N THR A 269 2.50 -13.24 -10.10
CA THR A 269 1.51 -14.33 -10.13
C THR A 269 2.02 -15.57 -9.39
N ALA A 270 1.09 -16.37 -8.89
CA ALA A 270 1.42 -17.58 -8.15
C ALA A 270 2.39 -18.46 -8.95
N HIS A 271 3.42 -18.97 -8.26
CA HIS A 271 4.51 -19.77 -8.83
C HIS A 271 5.45 -19.05 -9.82
N GLY A 272 5.26 -17.75 -10.10
CA GLY A 272 6.17 -16.96 -10.95
C GLY A 272 6.18 -17.34 -12.44
N GLU A 273 5.17 -18.05 -12.91
CA GLU A 273 5.11 -18.56 -14.28
C GLU A 273 5.20 -17.45 -15.33
N ASP A 274 4.56 -16.32 -15.08
CA ASP A 274 4.62 -15.18 -15.99
C ASP A 274 5.97 -14.46 -15.90
N LEU A 275 6.53 -14.32 -14.70
CA LEU A 275 7.85 -13.73 -14.50
C LEU A 275 8.95 -14.49 -15.26
N LEU A 276 8.84 -15.81 -15.35
CA LEU A 276 9.82 -16.65 -16.07
C LEU A 276 9.76 -16.50 -17.60
N LYS A 277 8.70 -15.93 -18.15
CA LYS A 277 8.53 -15.65 -19.58
C LYS A 277 9.00 -14.26 -19.97
N GLU A 278 9.27 -13.38 -18.99
CA GLU A 278 9.57 -11.98 -19.18
C GLU A 278 11.03 -11.66 -18.88
N ASP A 279 11.49 -10.57 -19.47
CA ASP A 279 12.72 -9.87 -19.13
C ASP A 279 12.44 -8.35 -19.00
N PRO A 280 13.35 -7.55 -18.46
CA PRO A 280 13.14 -6.11 -18.31
C PRO A 280 12.81 -5.38 -19.62
N ARG A 281 13.28 -5.86 -20.79
CA ARG A 281 13.00 -5.27 -22.09
C ARG A 281 11.55 -5.53 -22.51
N THR A 282 11.06 -6.78 -22.39
CA THR A 282 9.67 -7.13 -22.74
C THR A 282 8.68 -6.42 -21.83
N LEU A 283 8.99 -6.28 -20.53
CA LEU A 283 8.20 -5.53 -19.57
C LEU A 283 8.15 -4.03 -19.90
N MET A 284 9.30 -3.46 -20.31
CA MET A 284 9.36 -2.07 -20.76
C MET A 284 8.50 -1.84 -22.00
N GLU A 285 8.64 -2.69 -23.04
CA GLU A 285 7.84 -2.62 -24.27
C GLU A 285 6.32 -2.70 -23.96
N LYS A 286 5.92 -3.59 -23.04
CA LYS A 286 4.53 -3.72 -22.60
C LYS A 286 4.03 -2.43 -21.92
N LEU A 287 4.82 -1.86 -21.00
CA LEU A 287 4.45 -0.63 -20.31
C LEU A 287 4.36 0.56 -21.28
N GLU A 288 5.28 0.65 -22.25
CA GLU A 288 5.21 1.66 -23.31
C GLU A 288 3.90 1.54 -24.13
N GLY A 289 3.46 0.32 -24.42
CA GLY A 289 2.18 0.07 -25.07
C GLY A 289 0.99 0.61 -24.25
N HIS A 290 0.98 0.38 -22.93
CA HIS A 290 -0.06 0.91 -22.05
C HIS A 290 -0.06 2.45 -21.98
N ILE A 291 1.13 3.05 -21.88
CA ILE A 291 1.29 4.50 -21.89
C ILE A 291 0.80 5.07 -23.23
N GLN A 292 1.19 4.47 -24.36
CA GLN A 292 0.77 4.91 -25.67
C GLN A 292 -0.75 4.81 -25.83
N SER A 293 -1.38 3.73 -25.34
CA SER A 293 -2.85 3.59 -25.36
C SER A 293 -3.55 4.72 -24.60
N ALA A 294 -2.99 5.21 -23.49
CA ALA A 294 -3.52 6.36 -22.77
C ALA A 294 -3.31 7.67 -23.54
N VAL A 295 -2.13 7.86 -24.14
CA VAL A 295 -1.82 9.03 -24.97
C VAL A 295 -2.75 9.11 -26.20
N ASP A 296 -3.01 7.99 -26.86
CA ASP A 296 -3.95 7.91 -28.01
C ASP A 296 -5.39 8.28 -27.62
N LYS A 297 -5.73 8.21 -26.33
CA LYS A 297 -7.01 8.67 -25.75
C LYS A 297 -6.96 10.13 -25.26
N GLY A 298 -5.89 10.87 -25.58
CA GLY A 298 -5.78 12.30 -25.29
C GLY A 298 -5.16 12.65 -23.93
N ILE A 299 -4.46 11.71 -23.30
CA ILE A 299 -3.65 12.01 -22.12
C ILE A 299 -2.35 12.70 -22.56
N ASP A 300 -1.98 13.78 -21.88
CA ASP A 300 -0.71 14.45 -22.08
C ASP A 300 0.45 13.49 -21.76
N LYS A 301 1.31 13.26 -22.76
CA LYS A 301 2.41 12.28 -22.63
C LYS A 301 3.42 12.67 -21.59
N GLU A 302 3.87 13.91 -21.57
CA GLU A 302 4.89 14.41 -20.66
C GLU A 302 4.39 14.34 -19.21
N LEU A 303 3.17 14.82 -18.97
CA LEU A 303 2.55 14.74 -17.66
C LEU A 303 2.39 13.30 -17.17
N LEU A 304 1.99 12.37 -18.05
CA LEU A 304 1.85 10.95 -17.68
C LEU A 304 3.21 10.34 -17.35
N LEU A 305 4.25 10.58 -18.18
CA LEU A 305 5.60 10.06 -17.92
C LEU A 305 6.16 10.60 -16.60
N GLU A 306 6.03 11.91 -16.34
CA GLU A 306 6.48 12.51 -15.08
C GLU A 306 5.75 11.97 -13.86
N SER A 307 4.47 11.62 -14.01
CA SER A 307 3.59 11.14 -12.93
C SER A 307 3.58 9.62 -12.77
N SER A 308 4.49 8.90 -13.43
CA SER A 308 4.55 7.44 -13.44
C SER A 308 5.60 6.88 -12.49
N TRP A 309 5.22 5.78 -11.78
CA TRP A 309 6.12 4.92 -11.00
C TRP A 309 6.26 3.57 -11.69
N VAL A 310 7.31 2.82 -11.36
CA VAL A 310 7.45 1.39 -11.67
C VAL A 310 7.34 0.57 -10.38
N THR A 311 6.47 -0.43 -10.40
CA THR A 311 6.27 -1.33 -9.25
C THR A 311 6.07 -2.77 -9.72
N PRO A 312 6.22 -3.76 -8.82
CA PRO A 312 5.63 -5.08 -9.03
C PRO A 312 4.09 -5.01 -9.09
N SER A 313 3.46 -5.98 -9.74
CA SER A 313 2.00 -6.06 -9.87
C SER A 313 1.29 -6.27 -8.52
N CYS A 314 1.96 -6.99 -7.60
CA CYS A 314 1.59 -7.16 -6.20
C CYS A 314 2.84 -7.43 -5.36
N ALA A 315 2.68 -7.61 -4.05
CA ALA A 315 3.78 -7.98 -3.18
C ALA A 315 4.25 -9.43 -3.46
N PRO A 316 5.56 -9.69 -3.58
CA PRO A 316 6.09 -11.01 -3.95
C PRO A 316 6.14 -12.04 -2.82
N GLN A 317 5.44 -11.84 -1.69
CA GLN A 317 5.54 -12.67 -0.48
C GLN A 317 5.14 -14.15 -0.64
N THR A 318 4.46 -14.50 -1.72
CA THR A 318 4.05 -15.89 -1.99
C THR A 318 5.01 -16.64 -2.92
N LEU A 319 6.01 -15.94 -3.45
CA LEU A 319 7.04 -16.52 -4.31
C LEU A 319 8.18 -17.13 -3.49
N SER A 320 9.07 -17.91 -4.16
CA SER A 320 10.35 -18.26 -3.57
C SER A 320 11.24 -17.02 -3.39
N ASN A 321 12.24 -17.09 -2.51
CA ASN A 321 13.19 -15.98 -2.33
C ASN A 321 13.83 -15.59 -3.67
N GLU A 322 14.31 -16.55 -4.45
CA GLU A 322 14.93 -16.31 -5.77
C GLU A 322 13.99 -15.56 -6.74
N LEU A 323 12.73 -15.97 -6.82
CA LEU A 323 11.76 -15.29 -7.70
C LEU A 323 11.39 -13.90 -7.16
N ALA A 324 11.29 -13.74 -5.86
CA ALA A 324 11.04 -12.45 -5.24
C ALA A 324 12.19 -11.47 -5.51
N GLU A 325 13.44 -11.91 -5.36
CA GLU A 325 14.64 -11.10 -5.70
C GLU A 325 14.65 -10.72 -7.18
N ARG A 326 14.28 -11.64 -8.09
CA ARG A 326 14.13 -11.35 -9.51
C ARG A 326 13.06 -10.29 -9.78
N VAL A 327 11.92 -10.34 -9.08
CA VAL A 327 10.88 -9.29 -9.16
C VAL A 327 11.46 -7.94 -8.77
N LEU A 328 12.19 -7.85 -7.65
CA LEU A 328 12.78 -6.60 -7.20
C LEU A 328 13.83 -6.07 -8.20
N ALA A 329 14.69 -6.95 -8.70
CA ALA A 329 15.71 -6.61 -9.69
C ALA A 329 15.09 -6.11 -11.01
N TYR A 330 14.10 -6.81 -11.54
CA TYR A 330 13.41 -6.39 -12.77
C TYR A 330 12.67 -5.07 -12.61
N THR A 331 12.06 -4.84 -11.43
CA THR A 331 11.39 -3.56 -11.14
C THR A 331 12.38 -2.40 -11.15
N SER A 332 13.52 -2.57 -10.51
CA SER A 332 14.61 -1.58 -10.50
C SER A 332 15.17 -1.34 -11.90
N GLU A 333 15.44 -2.40 -12.67
CA GLU A 333 16.00 -2.31 -14.02
C GLU A 333 15.02 -1.66 -15.01
N VAL A 334 13.75 -2.01 -14.99
CA VAL A 334 12.72 -1.36 -15.83
C VAL A 334 12.64 0.14 -15.51
N SER A 335 12.67 0.51 -14.23
CA SER A 335 12.72 1.90 -13.80
C SER A 335 13.92 2.64 -14.37
N GLN A 336 15.12 2.07 -14.22
CA GLN A 336 16.35 2.67 -14.71
C GLN A 336 16.29 2.90 -16.23
N ARG A 337 15.87 1.89 -17.00
CA ARG A 337 15.75 1.98 -18.46
C ARG A 337 14.75 3.06 -18.92
N PHE A 338 13.61 3.20 -18.21
CA PHE A 338 12.66 4.27 -18.49
C PHE A 338 13.25 5.65 -18.20
N ARG A 339 13.95 5.79 -17.09
CA ARG A 339 14.58 7.06 -16.69
C ARG A 339 15.68 7.46 -17.70
N GLU A 340 16.54 6.54 -18.11
CA GLU A 340 17.55 6.77 -19.13
C GLU A 340 16.93 7.20 -20.47
N LYS A 341 15.82 6.56 -20.88
CA LYS A 341 15.18 6.84 -22.16
C LYS A 341 14.46 8.19 -22.20
N TYR A 342 13.82 8.59 -21.11
CA TYR A 342 12.90 9.73 -21.12
C TYR A 342 13.39 10.94 -20.30
N PHE A 343 14.37 10.77 -19.42
CA PHE A 343 14.85 11.82 -18.52
C PHE A 343 16.38 11.90 -18.42
N GLY A 344 17.12 11.04 -19.14
CA GLY A 344 18.58 10.99 -19.20
C GLY A 344 19.24 12.01 -20.09
#